data_c493486b024515f7d1e7052813ec9e23
#
_entry.id   c493486b024515f7d1e7052813ec9e23
#
_cell.length_a   1.000
_cell.length_b   1.000
_cell.length_c   1.000
_cell.angle_alpha   90.00
_cell.angle_beta   90.00
_cell.angle_gamma   90.00
#
_symmetry.space_group_name_H-M   'P 1'
#
loop_
_entity.id
_entity.type
_entity.pdbx_description
1 polymer ?
#
loop_
_entity_poly.entity_id
_entity_poly.type
_entity_poly.pdbx_seq_one_letter_code
_entity_poly.pdbx_strand_id
1 'polypeptide(L)'
;MKKGYIKLIAAVILGVAIIGGGIYGVYTLLSSNTTTILYRSTVDDKINAIRPYIVALDSYNAYSVAYANQLQPTLEELRNGSHNTTITLPKYKDLKTALEAAKQDSPTPYEDVNQSTNDVLAVLDQLIPVADQLQAYYVERRFEKDNFKGSDELAAQYVPLAEQFYATYNALDLALDNRNNELYTERMTEYQGEKRENAVNFIELNLMTAQTIDLIDPDGNTDTQKVEANLQQITQRINKLQPGTTSETQNAVREYQDSVKEFVAEARNYIIINSSYGEAYTQLFIKYNKMVGKANVVNMVELDATDQKKK
;
A
#
# COMPACT_ATOMS: atom_id res chain seq x y z
N MET A 1 15.72 -9.07 -21.05
CA MET A 1 15.07 -7.81 -20.71
C MET A 1 13.65 -7.94 -20.11
N LYS A 2 13.07 -9.15 -19.98
CA LYS A 2 11.72 -9.37 -19.39
C LYS A 2 11.63 -9.28 -17.84
N LYS A 3 12.77 -9.36 -17.13
CA LYS A 3 12.81 -9.49 -15.65
C LYS A 3 12.59 -8.21 -14.83
N GLY A 4 12.72 -7.03 -15.43
CA GLY A 4 12.65 -5.77 -14.69
C GLY A 4 11.23 -5.24 -14.43
N TYR A 5 10.27 -5.58 -15.27
CA TYR A 5 8.95 -4.96 -15.28
C TYR A 5 7.93 -5.58 -14.31
N ILE A 6 8.09 -6.86 -14.04
CA ILE A 6 7.23 -7.52 -13.06
C ILE A 6 7.59 -7.07 -11.64
N LYS A 7 8.88 -6.74 -11.39
CA LYS A 7 9.29 -6.03 -10.16
C LYS A 7 8.64 -4.65 -10.03
N LEU A 8 8.36 -3.97 -11.14
CA LEU A 8 7.73 -2.66 -11.14
C LEU A 8 6.26 -2.72 -10.66
N ILE A 9 5.50 -3.73 -11.11
CA ILE A 9 4.12 -3.93 -10.67
C ILE A 9 4.07 -4.54 -9.27
N ALA A 10 5.01 -5.40 -8.92
CA ALA A 10 5.11 -5.99 -7.59
C ALA A 10 5.54 -4.95 -6.53
N ALA A 11 6.44 -4.01 -6.86
CA ALA A 11 6.84 -2.92 -5.97
C ALA A 11 5.69 -1.93 -5.69
N VAL A 12 4.77 -1.76 -6.65
CA VAL A 12 3.56 -0.92 -6.52
C VAL A 12 2.49 -1.55 -5.61
N ILE A 13 2.65 -2.82 -5.22
CA ILE A 13 1.63 -3.57 -4.43
C ILE A 13 1.96 -3.60 -2.93
N LEU A 14 3.12 -3.12 -2.51
CA LEU A 14 3.46 -3.04 -1.10
C LEU A 14 2.58 -1.98 -0.42
N GLY A 15 1.36 -2.37 -0.10
CA GLY A 15 0.45 -1.57 0.70
C GLY A 15 1.10 -1.26 2.03
N VAL A 16 1.40 0.01 2.24
CA VAL A 16 1.92 0.50 3.53
C VAL A 16 0.86 0.23 4.59
N ALA A 17 1.14 -0.64 5.54
CA ALA A 17 0.27 -0.84 6.69
C ALA A 17 0.21 0.46 7.49
N ILE A 18 -0.89 1.20 7.37
CA ILE A 18 -1.06 2.48 8.08
C ILE A 18 -1.20 2.19 9.58
N ILE A 19 -0.25 2.65 10.40
CA ILE A 19 -0.35 2.61 11.87
C ILE A 19 -1.52 3.46 12.40
N GLY A 20 -2.52 3.67 11.69
CA GLY A 20 -3.51 4.66 12.05
C GLY A 20 -4.90 4.13 12.31
N GLY A 21 -5.11 2.83 12.42
CA GLY A 21 -6.44 2.25 12.72
C GLY A 21 -7.08 2.81 13.99
N GLY A 22 -6.27 3.27 14.96
CA GLY A 22 -6.78 3.90 16.18
C GLY A 22 -7.38 5.30 16.00
N ILE A 23 -7.06 6.00 14.89
CA ILE A 23 -7.48 7.39 14.74
C ILE A 23 -8.77 7.52 13.91
N TYR A 24 -9.08 6.58 13.02
CA TYR A 24 -10.37 6.63 12.30
C TYR A 24 -11.57 6.40 13.22
N GLY A 25 -11.41 5.52 14.22
CA GLY A 25 -12.42 5.34 15.27
C GLY A 25 -12.60 6.58 16.17
N VAL A 26 -11.54 7.36 16.35
CA VAL A 26 -11.56 8.59 17.17
C VAL A 26 -12.16 9.77 16.38
N TYR A 27 -11.98 9.85 15.06
CA TYR A 27 -12.57 10.93 14.26
C TYR A 27 -14.09 10.79 14.14
N THR A 28 -14.63 9.59 14.05
CA THR A 28 -16.07 9.34 14.08
C THR A 28 -16.67 9.52 15.48
N LEU A 29 -15.89 9.35 16.55
CA LEU A 29 -16.32 9.63 17.93
C LEU A 29 -16.19 11.13 18.31
N LEU A 30 -15.26 11.88 17.70
CA LEU A 30 -15.11 13.33 17.95
C LEU A 30 -16.16 14.19 17.23
N SER A 31 -16.88 13.63 16.24
CA SER A 31 -18.06 14.29 15.68
C SER A 31 -19.30 14.22 16.60
N SER A 32 -19.27 13.40 17.63
CA SER A 32 -20.26 13.36 18.71
C SER A 32 -19.69 14.09 19.95
N ASN A 33 -20.19 15.27 20.23
CA ASN A 33 -19.94 16.21 21.33
C ASN A 33 -19.54 15.59 22.69
N THR A 34 -18.34 15.03 22.81
CA THR A 34 -17.78 14.68 24.11
C THR A 34 -16.32 15.12 24.14
N THR A 35 -16.07 16.19 24.90
CA THR A 35 -14.75 16.78 25.15
C THR A 35 -13.92 15.84 26.03
N THR A 36 -13.42 14.75 25.49
CA THR A 36 -12.34 14.00 26.11
C THR A 36 -11.05 14.55 25.48
N ILE A 37 -10.28 15.30 26.25
CA ILE A 37 -8.92 15.70 25.88
C ILE A 37 -8.10 14.41 25.82
N LEU A 38 -8.10 13.80 24.62
CA LEU A 38 -7.18 12.71 24.33
C LEU A 38 -5.79 13.32 24.21
N TYR A 39 -4.86 12.79 24.98
CA TYR A 39 -3.45 13.14 24.94
C TYR A 39 -2.94 12.79 23.53
N ARG A 40 -2.84 13.79 22.65
CA ARG A 40 -2.35 13.62 21.29
C ARG A 40 -0.83 13.59 21.37
N SER A 41 -0.21 12.47 20.99
CA SER A 41 1.24 12.37 20.98
C SER A 41 1.84 13.06 19.75
N THR A 42 3.11 13.45 19.84
CA THR A 42 3.83 14.00 18.68
C THR A 42 3.93 13.00 17.54
N VAL A 43 3.90 11.71 17.84
CA VAL A 43 3.89 10.62 16.85
C VAL A 43 2.56 10.60 16.08
N ASP A 44 1.42 10.88 16.75
CA ASP A 44 0.12 11.00 16.07
C ASP A 44 0.11 12.11 15.03
N ASP A 45 0.71 13.27 15.34
CA ASP A 45 0.79 14.38 14.40
C ASP A 45 1.63 14.02 13.16
N LYS A 46 2.76 13.34 13.37
CA LYS A 46 3.62 12.85 12.29
C LYS A 46 2.92 11.81 11.41
N ILE A 47 2.21 10.85 12.02
CA ILE A 47 1.42 9.84 11.30
C ILE A 47 0.32 10.53 10.47
N ASN A 48 -0.39 11.48 11.06
CA ASN A 48 -1.45 12.21 10.35
C ASN A 48 -0.91 13.02 9.17
N ALA A 49 0.32 13.52 9.25
CA ALA A 49 0.96 14.28 8.17
C ALA A 49 1.31 13.42 6.94
N ILE A 50 1.62 12.12 7.09
CA ILE A 50 1.94 11.25 5.94
C ILE A 50 0.76 10.42 5.45
N ARG A 51 -0.25 10.20 6.29
CA ARG A 51 -1.40 9.33 5.98
C ARG A 51 -2.10 9.66 4.67
N PRO A 52 -2.45 10.92 4.33
CA PRO A 52 -3.14 11.25 3.08
C PRO A 52 -2.35 10.83 1.84
N TYR A 53 -1.01 10.91 1.89
CA TYR A 53 -0.14 10.46 0.81
C TYR A 53 -0.19 8.94 0.65
N ILE A 54 -0.11 8.20 1.76
CA ILE A 54 -0.23 6.74 1.77
C ILE A 54 -1.59 6.32 1.19
N VAL A 55 -2.70 6.95 1.63
CA VAL A 55 -4.04 6.65 1.11
C VAL A 55 -4.16 6.94 -0.39
N ALA A 56 -3.49 7.97 -0.90
CA ALA A 56 -3.45 8.27 -2.33
C ALA A 56 -2.76 7.15 -3.11
N LEU A 57 -1.61 6.67 -2.64
CA LEU A 57 -0.89 5.56 -3.25
C LEU A 57 -1.68 4.25 -3.16
N ASP A 58 -2.25 3.93 -2.00
CA ASP A 58 -3.05 2.71 -1.79
C ASP A 58 -4.25 2.64 -2.74
N SER A 59 -4.93 3.77 -2.95
CA SER A 59 -6.08 3.85 -3.86
C SER A 59 -5.67 3.60 -5.31
N TYR A 60 -4.53 4.14 -5.73
CA TYR A 60 -3.96 3.90 -7.05
C TYR A 60 -3.50 2.45 -7.20
N ASN A 61 -2.83 1.89 -6.19
CA ASN A 61 -2.36 0.51 -6.17
C ASN A 61 -3.51 -0.48 -6.24
N ALA A 62 -4.58 -0.27 -5.47
CA ALA A 62 -5.76 -1.12 -5.49
C ALA A 62 -6.38 -1.22 -6.89
N TYR A 63 -6.47 -0.09 -7.61
CA TYR A 63 -6.92 -0.09 -9.01
C TYR A 63 -5.93 -0.83 -9.91
N SER A 64 -4.63 -0.54 -9.79
CA SER A 64 -3.59 -1.14 -10.63
C SER A 64 -3.55 -2.68 -10.49
N VAL A 65 -3.73 -3.18 -9.26
CA VAL A 65 -3.84 -4.63 -9.00
C VAL A 65 -5.10 -5.23 -9.63
N ALA A 66 -6.26 -4.58 -9.42
CA ALA A 66 -7.53 -5.09 -9.94
C ALA A 66 -7.53 -5.17 -11.49
N TYR A 67 -6.77 -4.32 -12.16
CA TYR A 67 -6.71 -4.25 -13.62
C TYR A 67 -5.34 -4.65 -14.20
N ALA A 68 -4.47 -5.29 -13.42
CA ALA A 68 -3.10 -5.67 -13.83
C ALA A 68 -3.07 -6.45 -15.14
N ASN A 69 -4.01 -7.40 -15.33
CA ASN A 69 -4.13 -8.22 -16.54
C ASN A 69 -4.47 -7.41 -17.81
N GLN A 70 -4.89 -6.16 -17.68
CA GLN A 70 -5.20 -5.25 -18.79
C GLN A 70 -4.14 -4.15 -18.93
N LEU A 71 -3.64 -3.62 -17.81
CA LEU A 71 -2.67 -2.52 -17.78
C LEU A 71 -1.31 -2.95 -18.31
N GLN A 72 -0.82 -4.11 -17.87
CA GLN A 72 0.50 -4.61 -18.27
C GLN A 72 0.58 -4.93 -19.76
N PRO A 73 -0.36 -5.71 -20.36
CA PRO A 73 -0.35 -5.95 -21.79
C PRO A 73 -0.42 -4.65 -22.60
N THR A 74 -1.27 -3.68 -22.20
CA THR A 74 -1.37 -2.40 -22.87
C THR A 74 -0.03 -1.66 -22.96
N LEU A 75 0.71 -1.57 -21.85
CA LEU A 75 2.02 -0.91 -21.86
C LEU A 75 3.05 -1.65 -22.71
N GLU A 76 3.06 -2.99 -22.66
CA GLU A 76 3.96 -3.82 -23.46
C GLU A 76 3.64 -3.68 -24.98
N GLU A 77 2.38 -3.67 -25.34
CA GLU A 77 1.92 -3.50 -26.71
C GLU A 77 2.29 -2.13 -27.28
N LEU A 78 2.04 -1.06 -26.54
CA LEU A 78 2.43 0.29 -26.92
C LEU A 78 3.94 0.42 -27.09
N ARG A 79 4.72 -0.26 -26.25
CA ARG A 79 6.20 -0.27 -26.34
C ARG A 79 6.71 -1.04 -27.55
N ASN A 80 6.09 -2.16 -27.86
CA ASN A 80 6.55 -3.06 -28.94
C ASN A 80 5.94 -2.72 -30.30
N GLY A 81 5.08 -1.70 -30.39
CA GLY A 81 4.34 -1.35 -31.61
C GLY A 81 3.32 -2.42 -32.02
N SER A 82 2.83 -3.20 -31.05
CA SER A 82 1.73 -4.15 -31.29
C SER A 82 0.41 -3.42 -31.22
N HIS A 83 -0.50 -3.74 -32.12
CA HIS A 83 -1.74 -3.01 -32.27
C HIS A 83 -2.95 -3.84 -31.81
N ASN A 84 -3.59 -3.41 -30.73
CA ASN A 84 -4.92 -3.87 -30.33
C ASN A 84 -5.97 -2.81 -30.68
N THR A 85 -7.22 -3.20 -30.59
CA THR A 85 -8.35 -2.27 -30.83
C THR A 85 -8.86 -1.60 -29.55
N THR A 86 -8.32 -1.99 -28.40
CA THR A 86 -8.68 -1.46 -27.07
C THR A 86 -7.44 -1.29 -26.24
N ILE A 87 -7.45 -0.27 -25.37
CA ILE A 87 -6.41 -0.05 -24.37
C ILE A 87 -7.04 0.18 -23.00
N THR A 88 -6.29 -0.14 -21.94
CA THR A 88 -6.62 0.21 -20.55
C THR A 88 -5.46 0.98 -19.96
N LEU A 89 -5.73 2.19 -19.47
CA LEU A 89 -4.72 3.07 -18.90
C LEU A 89 -4.93 3.22 -17.38
N PRO A 90 -3.86 3.45 -16.61
CA PRO A 90 -3.96 3.73 -15.18
C PRO A 90 -4.76 5.01 -14.89
N LYS A 91 -5.28 5.12 -13.66
CA LYS A 91 -6.05 6.29 -13.19
C LYS A 91 -5.15 7.42 -12.72
N TYR A 92 -4.32 7.95 -13.60
CA TYR A 92 -3.37 9.01 -13.29
C TYR A 92 -4.00 10.28 -12.72
N LYS A 93 -5.19 10.67 -13.21
CA LYS A 93 -5.92 11.86 -12.73
C LYS A 93 -6.37 11.72 -11.29
N ASP A 94 -6.86 10.54 -10.91
CA ASP A 94 -7.31 10.26 -9.55
C ASP A 94 -6.12 10.36 -8.58
N LEU A 95 -4.97 9.76 -8.93
CA LEU A 95 -3.74 9.85 -8.16
C LEU A 95 -3.26 11.30 -8.03
N LYS A 96 -3.20 12.04 -9.14
CA LYS A 96 -2.79 13.45 -9.13
C LYS A 96 -3.65 14.25 -8.16
N THR A 97 -4.97 14.16 -8.29
CA THR A 97 -5.93 14.88 -7.43
C THR A 97 -5.74 14.53 -5.96
N ALA A 98 -5.53 13.24 -5.65
CA ALA A 98 -5.34 12.79 -4.28
C ALA A 98 -4.01 13.29 -3.68
N LEU A 99 -2.91 13.31 -4.45
CA LEU A 99 -1.61 13.84 -4.00
C LEU A 99 -1.62 15.36 -3.84
N GLU A 100 -2.30 16.11 -4.73
CA GLU A 100 -2.48 17.55 -4.59
C GLU A 100 -3.29 17.89 -3.33
N ALA A 101 -4.37 17.16 -3.07
CA ALA A 101 -5.17 17.31 -1.84
C ALA A 101 -4.34 16.98 -0.59
N ALA A 102 -3.58 15.88 -0.60
CA ALA A 102 -2.70 15.51 0.50
C ALA A 102 -1.69 16.63 0.81
N LYS A 103 -1.06 17.18 -0.22
CA LYS A 103 -0.07 18.27 -0.09
C LYS A 103 -0.69 19.57 0.45
N GLN A 104 -1.92 19.88 0.04
CA GLN A 104 -2.62 21.10 0.47
C GLN A 104 -3.16 20.99 1.89
N ASP A 105 -3.82 19.87 2.22
CA ASP A 105 -4.59 19.69 3.45
C ASP A 105 -3.75 19.14 4.60
N SER A 106 -2.66 18.46 4.29
CA SER A 106 -1.76 17.82 5.26
C SER A 106 -0.30 17.98 4.86
N PRO A 107 0.25 19.21 4.91
CA PRO A 107 1.65 19.41 4.59
C PRO A 107 2.53 18.59 5.54
N THR A 108 3.41 17.77 4.97
CA THR A 108 4.30 16.91 5.76
C THR A 108 5.60 17.65 6.11
N PRO A 109 6.19 17.41 7.31
CA PRO A 109 7.48 17.98 7.69
C PRO A 109 8.67 17.25 7.02
N TYR A 110 8.40 16.19 6.26
CA TYR A 110 9.45 15.36 5.66
C TYR A 110 9.78 15.82 4.25
N GLU A 111 11.01 16.36 4.08
CA GLU A 111 11.47 16.95 2.81
C GLU A 111 11.56 15.92 1.69
N ASP A 112 11.98 14.69 1.96
CA ASP A 112 12.04 13.60 1.00
C ASP A 112 10.67 13.22 0.45
N VAL A 113 9.63 13.18 1.30
CA VAL A 113 8.23 12.96 0.88
C VAL A 113 7.73 14.13 0.03
N ASN A 114 8.03 15.38 0.47
CA ASN A 114 7.65 16.58 -0.28
C ASN A 114 8.28 16.60 -1.68
N GLN A 115 9.59 16.33 -1.76
CA GLN A 115 10.31 16.34 -3.03
C GLN A 115 9.80 15.22 -3.96
N SER A 116 9.72 13.99 -3.46
CA SER A 116 9.22 12.86 -4.25
C SER A 116 7.77 13.06 -4.73
N THR A 117 6.92 13.68 -3.89
CA THR A 117 5.55 14.05 -4.29
C THR A 117 5.56 15.06 -5.43
N ASN A 118 6.42 16.10 -5.35
CA ASN A 118 6.54 17.09 -6.41
C ASN A 118 7.03 16.46 -7.72
N ASP A 119 7.97 15.53 -7.64
CA ASP A 119 8.51 14.84 -8.81
C ASP A 119 7.42 13.98 -9.50
N VAL A 120 6.62 13.24 -8.73
CA VAL A 120 5.45 12.51 -9.27
C VAL A 120 4.46 13.45 -9.93
N LEU A 121 4.08 14.55 -9.27
CA LEU A 121 3.13 15.52 -9.81
C LEU A 121 3.64 16.16 -11.10
N ALA A 122 4.93 16.51 -11.17
CA ALA A 122 5.54 17.10 -12.38
C ALA A 122 5.52 16.14 -13.58
N VAL A 123 5.68 14.84 -13.34
CA VAL A 123 5.55 13.84 -14.42
C VAL A 123 4.09 13.63 -14.81
N LEU A 124 3.18 13.59 -13.83
CA LEU A 124 1.74 13.46 -14.10
C LEU A 124 1.19 14.63 -14.92
N ASP A 125 1.71 15.84 -14.73
CA ASP A 125 1.35 17.02 -15.54
C ASP A 125 1.65 16.84 -17.04
N GLN A 126 2.69 16.09 -17.36
CA GLN A 126 3.08 15.80 -18.74
C GLN A 126 2.40 14.52 -19.27
N LEU A 127 2.26 13.50 -18.43
CA LEU A 127 1.74 12.19 -18.81
C LEU A 127 0.23 12.22 -19.08
N ILE A 128 -0.55 12.90 -18.23
CA ILE A 128 -2.02 12.90 -18.31
C ILE A 128 -2.52 13.43 -19.67
N PRO A 129 -2.04 14.54 -20.22
CA PRO A 129 -2.50 15.01 -21.55
C PRO A 129 -2.24 14.00 -22.67
N VAL A 130 -1.11 13.29 -22.63
CA VAL A 130 -0.77 12.27 -23.63
C VAL A 130 -1.63 11.02 -23.44
N ALA A 131 -1.85 10.60 -22.21
CA ALA A 131 -2.73 9.48 -21.87
C ALA A 131 -4.19 9.76 -22.34
N ASP A 132 -4.69 10.98 -22.12
CA ASP A 132 -6.01 11.39 -22.59
C ASP A 132 -6.14 11.35 -24.13
N GLN A 133 -5.12 11.83 -24.84
CA GLN A 133 -5.10 11.79 -26.30
C GLN A 133 -5.07 10.35 -26.82
N LEU A 134 -4.26 9.50 -26.16
CA LEU A 134 -4.18 8.08 -26.50
C LEU A 134 -5.52 7.37 -26.23
N GLN A 135 -6.14 7.61 -25.09
CA GLN A 135 -7.46 7.06 -24.76
C GLN A 135 -8.53 7.53 -25.77
N ALA A 136 -8.56 8.83 -26.11
CA ALA A 136 -9.50 9.38 -27.08
C ALA A 136 -9.30 8.77 -28.48
N TYR A 137 -8.05 8.58 -28.91
CA TYR A 137 -7.72 7.96 -30.19
C TYR A 137 -8.37 6.57 -30.32
N TYR A 138 -8.29 5.73 -29.27
CA TYR A 138 -8.87 4.39 -29.28
C TYR A 138 -10.40 4.40 -29.13
N VAL A 139 -10.95 5.26 -28.26
CA VAL A 139 -12.41 5.41 -28.08
C VAL A 139 -13.07 5.86 -29.40
N GLU A 140 -12.46 6.80 -30.12
CA GLU A 140 -12.96 7.30 -31.40
C GLU A 140 -12.61 6.38 -32.60
N ARG A 141 -11.92 5.27 -32.36
CA ARG A 141 -11.53 4.26 -33.35
C ARG A 141 -10.76 4.87 -34.53
N ARG A 142 -9.92 5.87 -34.27
CA ARG A 142 -9.15 6.55 -35.33
C ARG A 142 -8.20 5.60 -36.04
N PHE A 143 -7.77 4.52 -35.40
CA PHE A 143 -6.92 3.48 -35.97
C PHE A 143 -7.51 2.82 -37.23
N GLU A 144 -8.83 2.81 -37.37
CA GLU A 144 -9.46 2.30 -38.60
C GLU A 144 -9.18 3.16 -39.84
N LYS A 145 -8.85 4.44 -39.62
CA LYS A 145 -8.62 5.41 -40.71
C LYS A 145 -7.13 5.54 -41.08
N ASP A 146 -6.25 5.41 -40.13
CA ASP A 146 -4.81 5.68 -40.28
C ASP A 146 -3.92 4.46 -40.06
N ASN A 147 -4.52 3.26 -39.88
CA ASN A 147 -3.83 2.01 -39.67
C ASN A 147 -2.84 2.10 -38.47
N PHE A 148 -3.30 2.61 -37.34
CA PHE A 148 -2.57 2.78 -36.06
C PHE A 148 -1.43 3.81 -36.08
N LYS A 149 -1.21 4.57 -37.16
CA LYS A 149 -0.13 5.56 -37.21
C LYS A 149 -0.20 6.57 -36.04
N GLY A 150 -1.40 7.10 -35.75
CA GLY A 150 -1.58 8.01 -34.61
C GLY A 150 -1.35 7.34 -33.25
N SER A 151 -1.63 6.05 -33.15
CA SER A 151 -1.29 5.27 -31.94
C SER A 151 0.22 5.20 -31.72
N ASP A 152 0.99 4.90 -32.77
CA ASP A 152 2.45 4.82 -32.70
C ASP A 152 3.09 6.17 -32.32
N GLU A 153 2.58 7.27 -32.90
CA GLU A 153 3.04 8.62 -32.56
C GLU A 153 2.75 9.00 -31.10
N LEU A 154 1.58 8.62 -30.58
CA LEU A 154 1.21 8.84 -29.18
C LEU A 154 1.96 7.89 -28.23
N ALA A 155 2.14 6.63 -28.60
CA ALA A 155 2.90 5.65 -27.82
C ALA A 155 4.36 6.09 -27.64
N ALA A 156 4.98 6.66 -28.69
CA ALA A 156 6.35 7.18 -28.60
C ALA A 156 6.50 8.32 -27.57
N GLN A 157 5.41 9.04 -27.24
CA GLN A 157 5.39 10.06 -26.20
C GLN A 157 4.97 9.46 -24.84
N TYR A 158 3.98 8.58 -24.85
CA TYR A 158 3.40 7.99 -23.63
C TYR A 158 4.38 7.07 -22.90
N VAL A 159 5.04 6.16 -23.62
CA VAL A 159 5.89 5.12 -22.99
C VAL A 159 7.01 5.71 -22.14
N PRO A 160 7.83 6.67 -22.63
CA PRO A 160 8.88 7.26 -21.80
C PRO A 160 8.34 8.00 -20.57
N LEU A 161 7.21 8.69 -20.70
CA LEU A 161 6.57 9.38 -19.56
C LEU A 161 6.00 8.39 -18.55
N ALA A 162 5.43 7.28 -18.99
CA ALA A 162 4.96 6.21 -18.11
C ALA A 162 6.13 5.56 -17.33
N GLU A 163 7.26 5.33 -18.00
CA GLU A 163 8.48 4.82 -17.35
C GLU A 163 9.03 5.81 -16.31
N GLN A 164 9.06 7.09 -16.64
CA GLN A 164 9.48 8.14 -15.71
C GLN A 164 8.49 8.24 -14.52
N PHE A 165 7.19 8.14 -14.78
CA PHE A 165 6.17 8.10 -13.74
C PHE A 165 6.42 6.96 -12.76
N TYR A 166 6.65 5.74 -13.23
CA TYR A 166 6.93 4.61 -12.35
C TYR A 166 8.20 4.79 -11.53
N ALA A 167 9.25 5.40 -12.10
CA ALA A 167 10.48 5.68 -11.37
C ALA A 167 10.25 6.69 -10.22
N THR A 168 9.55 7.80 -10.48
CA THR A 168 9.23 8.81 -9.47
C THR A 168 8.21 8.30 -8.45
N TYR A 169 7.22 7.52 -8.89
CA TYR A 169 6.24 6.86 -8.02
C TYR A 169 6.92 5.93 -7.00
N ASN A 170 7.84 5.08 -7.45
CA ASN A 170 8.58 4.19 -6.57
C ASN A 170 9.49 4.95 -5.58
N ALA A 171 10.01 6.11 -5.97
CA ALA A 171 10.79 6.96 -5.06
C ALA A 171 9.90 7.56 -3.96
N LEU A 172 8.67 7.97 -4.29
CA LEU A 172 7.69 8.44 -3.30
C LEU A 172 7.25 7.32 -2.36
N ASP A 173 6.94 6.15 -2.92
CA ASP A 173 6.55 4.96 -2.16
C ASP A 173 7.63 4.58 -1.14
N LEU A 174 8.89 4.49 -1.58
CA LEU A 174 10.04 4.23 -0.70
C LEU A 174 10.22 5.31 0.38
N ALA A 175 10.04 6.59 0.05
CA ALA A 175 10.14 7.67 1.03
C ALA A 175 9.05 7.53 2.11
N LEU A 176 7.82 7.23 1.72
CA LEU A 176 6.70 6.98 2.64
C LEU A 176 6.94 5.75 3.50
N ASP A 177 7.42 4.65 2.92
CA ASP A 177 7.76 3.42 3.65
C ASP A 177 8.82 3.66 4.73
N ASN A 178 9.88 4.38 4.38
CA ASN A 178 10.95 4.71 5.33
C ASN A 178 10.39 5.54 6.49
N ARG A 179 9.58 6.57 6.23
CA ARG A 179 8.98 7.40 7.28
C ARG A 179 7.96 6.62 8.12
N ASN A 180 7.17 5.77 7.50
CA ASN A 180 6.25 4.91 8.20
C ASN A 180 6.98 3.95 9.16
N ASN A 181 8.07 3.31 8.72
CA ASN A 181 8.89 2.43 9.56
C ASN A 181 9.55 3.16 10.74
N GLU A 182 10.03 4.40 10.53
CA GLU A 182 10.52 5.27 11.61
C GLU A 182 9.42 5.54 12.64
N LEU A 183 8.22 5.89 12.19
CA LEU A 183 7.07 6.17 13.05
C LEU A 183 6.57 4.93 13.80
N TYR A 184 6.66 3.74 13.19
CA TYR A 184 6.44 2.47 13.90
C TYR A 184 7.41 2.30 15.06
N THR A 185 8.67 2.57 14.83
CA THR A 185 9.71 2.46 15.85
C THR A 185 9.51 3.47 16.98
N GLU A 186 9.19 4.72 16.63
CA GLU A 186 8.86 5.76 17.63
C GLU A 186 7.63 5.35 18.46
N ARG A 187 6.56 4.90 17.82
CA ARG A 187 5.32 4.45 18.48
C ARG A 187 5.56 3.25 19.40
N MET A 188 6.35 2.30 18.92
CA MET A 188 6.69 1.13 19.72
C MET A 188 7.47 1.53 20.98
N THR A 189 8.42 2.47 20.86
CA THR A 189 9.19 3.01 22.00
C THR A 189 8.27 3.72 23.01
N GLU A 190 7.33 4.53 22.53
CA GLU A 190 6.32 5.18 23.36
C GLU A 190 5.50 4.15 24.17
N TYR A 191 4.96 3.13 23.47
CA TYR A 191 4.15 2.09 24.11
C TYR A 191 4.95 1.19 25.07
N GLN A 192 6.23 0.94 24.78
CA GLN A 192 7.11 0.25 25.72
C GLN A 192 7.30 1.06 27.01
N GLY A 193 7.51 2.38 26.90
CA GLY A 193 7.58 3.29 28.04
C GLY A 193 6.29 3.30 28.87
N GLU A 194 5.14 3.19 28.23
CA GLU A 194 3.82 3.10 28.85
C GLU A 194 3.45 1.68 29.36
N LYS A 195 4.31 0.68 29.14
CA LYS A 195 4.08 -0.73 29.46
C LYS A 195 2.85 -1.33 28.75
N ARG A 196 2.61 -0.92 27.51
CA ARG A 196 1.52 -1.38 26.66
C ARG A 196 1.98 -2.57 25.81
N GLU A 197 2.16 -3.70 26.43
CA GLU A 197 2.77 -4.88 25.83
C GLU A 197 1.95 -5.45 24.66
N ASN A 198 0.63 -5.36 24.72
CA ASN A 198 -0.24 -5.87 23.67
C ASN A 198 -0.19 -4.98 22.44
N ALA A 199 -0.15 -3.65 22.58
CA ALA A 199 0.03 -2.71 21.49
C ALA A 199 1.41 -2.85 20.83
N VAL A 200 2.48 -3.05 21.62
CA VAL A 200 3.82 -3.35 21.12
C VAL A 200 3.81 -4.64 20.28
N ASN A 201 3.21 -5.72 20.81
CA ASN A 201 3.11 -7.00 20.11
C ASN A 201 2.33 -6.86 18.79
N PHE A 202 1.28 -6.04 18.76
CA PHE A 202 0.52 -5.75 17.54
C PHE A 202 1.37 -5.03 16.47
N ILE A 203 2.15 -4.00 16.87
CA ILE A 203 3.06 -3.29 15.95
C ILE A 203 4.12 -4.24 15.38
N GLU A 204 4.81 -4.98 16.27
CA GLU A 204 5.84 -5.93 15.84
C GLU A 204 5.28 -6.97 14.88
N LEU A 205 4.05 -7.43 15.10
CA LEU A 205 3.39 -8.39 14.21
C LEU A 205 3.17 -7.80 12.81
N ASN A 206 2.72 -6.54 12.71
CA ASN A 206 2.57 -5.87 11.41
C ASN A 206 3.91 -5.66 10.70
N LEU A 207 4.95 -5.24 11.42
CA LEU A 207 6.30 -5.09 10.84
C LEU A 207 6.85 -6.43 10.32
N MET A 208 6.65 -7.52 11.06
CA MET A 208 7.11 -8.84 10.63
C MET A 208 6.35 -9.36 9.40
N THR A 209 5.05 -9.08 9.29
CA THR A 209 4.28 -9.45 8.11
C THR A 209 4.73 -8.67 6.87
N ALA A 210 5.00 -7.35 6.99
CA ALA A 210 5.57 -6.54 5.93
C ALA A 210 6.96 -7.06 5.50
N GLN A 211 7.86 -7.29 6.46
CA GLN A 211 9.18 -7.86 6.18
C GLN A 211 9.11 -9.25 5.50
N THR A 212 8.07 -10.02 5.81
CA THR A 212 7.90 -11.35 5.20
C THR A 212 7.51 -11.22 3.73
N ILE A 213 6.64 -10.29 3.38
CA ILE A 213 6.28 -10.00 1.99
C ILE A 213 7.51 -9.54 1.19
N ASP A 214 8.36 -8.68 1.77
CA ASP A 214 9.57 -8.17 1.12
C ASP A 214 10.61 -9.28 0.82
N LEU A 215 10.59 -10.37 1.58
CA LEU A 215 11.45 -11.52 1.34
C LEU A 215 10.97 -12.44 0.21
N ILE A 216 9.74 -12.26 -0.25
CA ILE A 216 9.16 -13.09 -1.31
C ILE A 216 9.50 -12.48 -2.67
N ASP A 217 10.40 -13.15 -3.37
CA ASP A 217 10.76 -12.77 -4.73
C ASP A 217 9.78 -13.40 -5.73
N PRO A 218 9.01 -12.56 -6.44
CA PRO A 218 8.09 -13.04 -7.46
C PRO A 218 8.79 -13.74 -8.63
N ASP A 219 10.09 -13.55 -8.83
CA ASP A 219 10.89 -14.25 -9.85
C ASP A 219 11.32 -15.68 -9.44
N GLY A 220 10.86 -16.15 -8.25
CA GLY A 220 11.12 -17.51 -7.77
C GLY A 220 12.47 -17.69 -7.04
N ASN A 221 13.17 -16.59 -6.71
CA ASN A 221 14.42 -16.63 -5.94
C ASN A 221 14.19 -16.40 -4.44
N THR A 222 13.01 -16.73 -3.94
CA THR A 222 12.64 -16.56 -2.53
C THR A 222 13.50 -17.43 -1.62
N ASP A 223 14.11 -16.83 -0.59
CA ASP A 223 14.74 -17.57 0.51
C ASP A 223 13.64 -18.20 1.39
N THR A 224 13.21 -19.40 1.01
CA THR A 224 12.10 -20.11 1.66
C THR A 224 12.36 -20.41 3.14
N GLN A 225 13.64 -20.59 3.54
CA GLN A 225 13.99 -20.84 4.95
C GLN A 225 13.77 -19.57 5.78
N LYS A 226 14.14 -18.42 5.26
CA LYS A 226 14.00 -17.14 5.92
C LYS A 226 12.52 -16.73 6.05
N VAL A 227 11.76 -16.96 4.98
CA VAL A 227 10.31 -16.73 4.98
C VAL A 227 9.64 -17.63 6.01
N GLU A 228 9.91 -18.95 6.03
CA GLU A 228 9.30 -19.87 7.00
C GLU A 228 9.68 -19.52 8.46
N ALA A 229 10.93 -19.10 8.71
CA ALA A 229 11.33 -18.64 10.03
C ALA A 229 10.51 -17.41 10.50
N ASN A 230 10.24 -16.45 9.62
CA ASN A 230 9.38 -15.32 9.93
C ASN A 230 7.93 -15.77 10.15
N LEU A 231 7.38 -16.65 9.31
CA LEU A 231 6.02 -17.17 9.46
C LEU A 231 5.79 -17.92 10.78
N GLN A 232 6.81 -18.63 11.27
CA GLN A 232 6.76 -19.26 12.60
C GLN A 232 6.71 -18.22 13.71
N GLN A 233 7.51 -17.16 13.64
CA GLN A 233 7.49 -16.08 14.63
C GLN A 233 6.15 -15.32 14.59
N ILE A 234 5.61 -15.01 13.41
CA ILE A 234 4.27 -14.40 13.21
C ILE A 234 3.22 -15.28 13.91
N THR A 235 3.27 -16.61 13.68
CA THR A 235 2.32 -17.55 14.28
C THR A 235 2.41 -17.56 15.81
N GLN A 236 3.60 -17.47 16.38
CA GLN A 236 3.78 -17.38 17.83
C GLN A 236 3.26 -16.06 18.41
N ARG A 237 3.49 -14.95 17.72
CA ARG A 237 3.07 -13.62 18.16
C ARG A 237 1.56 -13.43 18.08
N ILE A 238 0.91 -13.91 17.02
CA ILE A 238 -0.54 -13.79 16.88
C ILE A 238 -1.28 -14.52 17.99
N ASN A 239 -0.74 -15.63 18.47
CA ASN A 239 -1.34 -16.37 19.59
C ASN A 239 -1.18 -15.65 20.95
N LYS A 240 -0.25 -14.68 21.06
CA LYS A 240 -0.05 -13.86 22.26
C LYS A 240 -0.90 -12.59 22.25
N LEU A 241 -1.42 -12.18 21.09
CA LEU A 241 -2.22 -10.97 20.97
C LEU A 241 -3.54 -11.13 21.71
N GLN A 242 -3.72 -10.30 22.74
CA GLN A 242 -4.91 -10.33 23.60
C GLN A 242 -6.07 -9.56 22.92
N PRO A 243 -7.31 -10.01 23.11
CA PRO A 243 -8.47 -9.27 22.67
C PRO A 243 -8.58 -7.97 23.46
N GLY A 244 -8.72 -6.83 22.89
CA GLY A 244 -8.84 -5.56 23.62
C GLY A 244 -9.99 -5.53 24.64
N THR A 245 -10.28 -4.38 25.20
CA THR A 245 -11.19 -4.20 26.37
C THR A 245 -12.66 -4.03 26.00
N THR A 246 -12.96 -3.50 24.83
CA THR A 246 -14.33 -3.32 24.34
C THR A 246 -14.73 -4.46 23.39
N SER A 247 -16.03 -4.74 23.27
CA SER A 247 -16.54 -5.74 22.33
C SER A 247 -16.14 -5.42 20.88
N GLU A 248 -16.10 -4.15 20.52
CA GLU A 248 -15.69 -3.69 19.19
C GLU A 248 -14.22 -4.01 18.90
N THR A 249 -13.34 -3.63 19.82
CA THR A 249 -11.90 -3.93 19.70
C THR A 249 -11.63 -5.44 19.73
N GLN A 250 -12.36 -6.21 20.58
CA GLN A 250 -12.26 -7.67 20.61
C GLN A 250 -12.61 -8.30 19.26
N ASN A 251 -13.66 -7.80 18.60
CA ASN A 251 -14.05 -8.29 17.29
C ASN A 251 -13.01 -7.91 16.22
N ALA A 252 -12.54 -6.66 16.23
CA ALA A 252 -11.50 -6.19 15.30
C ALA A 252 -10.20 -7.01 15.45
N VAL A 253 -9.76 -7.27 16.68
CA VAL A 253 -8.57 -8.11 16.96
C VAL A 253 -8.77 -9.53 16.45
N ARG A 254 -9.96 -10.12 16.66
CA ARG A 254 -10.26 -11.47 16.16
C ARG A 254 -10.20 -11.54 14.65
N GLU A 255 -10.85 -10.60 13.96
CA GLU A 255 -10.83 -10.53 12.50
C GLU A 255 -9.41 -10.32 11.96
N TYR A 256 -8.61 -9.50 12.64
CA TYR A 256 -7.20 -9.33 12.30
C TYR A 256 -6.42 -10.65 12.50
N GLN A 257 -6.58 -11.31 13.66
CA GLN A 257 -5.92 -12.60 13.93
C GLN A 257 -6.25 -13.65 12.86
N ASP A 258 -7.49 -13.71 12.44
CA ASP A 258 -7.92 -14.67 11.41
C ASP A 258 -7.32 -14.29 10.04
N SER A 259 -7.24 -13.02 9.70
CA SER A 259 -6.62 -12.57 8.46
C SER A 259 -5.09 -12.81 8.43
N VAL A 260 -4.40 -12.68 9.58
CA VAL A 260 -2.98 -13.06 9.70
C VAL A 260 -2.79 -14.57 9.49
N LYS A 261 -3.66 -15.42 10.04
CA LYS A 261 -3.60 -16.87 9.81
C LYS A 261 -3.82 -17.21 8.33
N GLU A 262 -4.75 -16.54 7.66
CA GLU A 262 -4.96 -16.69 6.21
C GLU A 262 -3.71 -16.28 5.42
N PHE A 263 -3.09 -15.15 5.77
CA PHE A 263 -1.83 -14.71 5.15
C PHE A 263 -0.71 -15.72 5.34
N VAL A 264 -0.50 -16.22 6.58
CA VAL A 264 0.52 -17.22 6.88
C VAL A 264 0.29 -18.51 6.09
N ALA A 265 -0.94 -18.97 5.97
CA ALA A 265 -1.28 -20.16 5.21
C ALA A 265 -0.97 -19.98 3.72
N GLU A 266 -1.33 -18.83 3.14
CA GLU A 266 -1.08 -18.53 1.73
C GLU A 266 0.41 -18.35 1.43
N ALA A 267 1.16 -17.69 2.32
CA ALA A 267 2.61 -17.54 2.19
C ALA A 267 3.33 -18.90 2.22
N ARG A 268 2.90 -19.82 3.09
CA ARG A 268 3.41 -21.21 3.08
C ARG A 268 3.06 -21.95 1.80
N ASN A 269 1.83 -21.83 1.33
CA ASN A 269 1.41 -22.40 0.07
C ASN A 269 2.29 -21.89 -1.09
N TYR A 270 2.53 -20.57 -1.15
CA TYR A 270 3.37 -19.94 -2.16
C TYR A 270 4.79 -20.50 -2.17
N ILE A 271 5.47 -20.60 -1.01
CA ILE A 271 6.86 -21.10 -0.94
C ILE A 271 6.96 -22.61 -1.21
N ILE A 272 5.90 -23.40 -0.95
CA ILE A 272 5.86 -24.84 -1.27
C ILE A 272 5.72 -25.06 -2.77
N ILE A 273 4.83 -24.31 -3.43
CA ILE A 273 4.59 -24.44 -4.87
C ILE A 273 5.81 -23.93 -5.65
N ASN A 274 6.62 -23.05 -5.04
CA ASN A 274 7.80 -22.42 -5.65
C ASN A 274 7.51 -21.93 -7.08
N SER A 275 6.31 -21.36 -7.29
CA SER A 275 5.88 -20.94 -8.61
C SER A 275 6.47 -19.57 -8.90
N SER A 276 7.23 -19.48 -9.97
CA SER A 276 7.55 -18.21 -10.58
C SER A 276 6.26 -17.63 -11.17
N TYR A 277 5.77 -16.53 -10.62
CA TYR A 277 4.65 -15.73 -11.12
C TYR A 277 3.30 -16.42 -11.36
N GLY A 278 2.25 -15.71 -11.10
CA GLY A 278 0.93 -16.04 -11.52
C GLY A 278 -0.09 -15.84 -10.40
N GLU A 279 -1.13 -16.62 -10.46
CA GLU A 279 -2.26 -16.58 -9.57
C GLU A 279 -1.88 -16.70 -8.08
N ALA A 280 -0.90 -17.55 -7.75
CA ALA A 280 -0.44 -17.77 -6.37
C ALA A 280 0.17 -16.50 -5.73
N TYR A 281 0.98 -15.75 -6.48
CA TYR A 281 1.53 -14.49 -6.00
C TYR A 281 0.43 -13.43 -5.81
N THR A 282 -0.49 -13.33 -6.75
CA THR A 282 -1.64 -12.45 -6.65
C THR A 282 -2.52 -12.79 -5.43
N GLN A 283 -2.78 -14.07 -5.17
CA GLN A 283 -3.55 -14.51 -4.01
C GLN A 283 -2.85 -14.17 -2.68
N LEU A 284 -1.53 -14.33 -2.61
CA LEU A 284 -0.75 -13.94 -1.45
C LEU A 284 -0.93 -12.43 -1.13
N PHE A 285 -0.83 -11.57 -2.14
CA PHE A 285 -1.05 -10.12 -1.97
C PHE A 285 -2.47 -9.76 -1.58
N ILE A 286 -3.47 -10.45 -2.14
CA ILE A 286 -4.87 -10.27 -1.71
C ILE A 286 -5.01 -10.59 -0.21
N LYS A 287 -4.39 -11.66 0.28
CA LYS A 287 -4.42 -12.01 1.71
C LYS A 287 -3.66 -10.99 2.57
N TYR A 288 -2.51 -10.53 2.12
CA TYR A 288 -1.74 -9.48 2.78
C TYR A 288 -2.55 -8.19 2.89
N ASN A 289 -3.10 -7.69 1.80
CA ASN A 289 -3.92 -6.47 1.79
C ASN A 289 -5.19 -6.60 2.64
N LYS A 290 -5.83 -7.78 2.65
CA LYS A 290 -6.96 -8.06 3.56
C LYS A 290 -6.51 -7.92 5.03
N MET A 291 -5.36 -8.48 5.37
CA MET A 291 -4.79 -8.41 6.73
C MET A 291 -4.48 -6.96 7.11
N VAL A 292 -3.84 -6.18 6.23
CA VAL A 292 -3.58 -4.75 6.45
C VAL A 292 -4.88 -3.98 6.68
N GLY A 293 -5.91 -4.24 5.87
CA GLY A 293 -7.23 -3.63 6.07
C GLY A 293 -7.85 -3.98 7.44
N LYS A 294 -7.65 -5.20 7.94
CA LYS A 294 -8.12 -5.59 9.29
C LYS A 294 -7.24 -4.98 10.39
N ALA A 295 -5.94 -4.83 10.19
CA ALA A 295 -5.07 -4.13 11.12
C ALA A 295 -5.51 -2.66 11.32
N ASN A 296 -5.89 -1.99 10.24
CA ASN A 296 -6.26 -0.56 10.24
C ASN A 296 -7.54 -0.25 11.05
N VAL A 297 -8.37 -1.24 11.36
CA VAL A 297 -9.59 -1.04 12.19
C VAL A 297 -9.39 -1.41 13.66
N VAL A 298 -8.22 -1.91 14.05
CA VAL A 298 -7.91 -2.23 15.45
C VAL A 298 -7.65 -0.94 16.23
N ASN A 299 -8.45 -0.69 17.27
CA ASN A 299 -8.23 0.45 18.15
C ASN A 299 -7.06 0.17 19.11
N MET A 300 -5.89 0.68 18.79
CA MET A 300 -4.67 0.46 19.57
C MET A 300 -4.75 1.05 20.97
N VAL A 301 -5.52 2.12 21.19
CA VAL A 301 -5.69 2.71 22.53
C VAL A 301 -6.35 1.73 23.50
N GLU A 302 -7.24 0.89 22.99
CA GLU A 302 -8.02 -0.06 23.78
C GLU A 302 -7.39 -1.46 23.88
N LEU A 303 -6.23 -1.70 23.23
CA LEU A 303 -5.57 -3.00 23.31
C LEU A 303 -5.09 -3.35 24.72
N ASP A 304 -4.63 -2.37 25.52
CA ASP A 304 -4.05 -2.58 26.84
C ASP A 304 -4.85 -1.90 27.96
N ALA A 305 -6.05 -1.39 27.71
CA ALA A 305 -6.79 -0.55 28.67
C ALA A 305 -7.37 -1.29 29.91
N THR A 306 -7.01 -2.55 30.16
CA THR A 306 -7.61 -3.39 31.20
C THR A 306 -7.36 -2.94 32.64
N ASP A 307 -6.36 -2.10 32.94
CA ASP A 307 -5.94 -1.82 34.31
C ASP A 307 -6.05 -0.36 34.82
N GLN A 308 -6.43 0.59 33.99
CA GLN A 308 -6.51 2.00 34.42
C GLN A 308 -7.81 2.36 35.19
N LYS A 309 -8.81 1.48 35.24
CA LYS A 309 -10.07 1.72 36.01
C LYS A 309 -10.06 1.21 37.44
N LYS A 310 -8.92 0.74 37.98
CA LYS A 310 -8.78 0.25 39.36
C LYS A 310 -7.81 1.07 40.21
N LYS A 311 -7.69 2.36 39.97
CA LYS A 311 -7.05 3.27 40.94
C LYS A 311 -7.90 4.47 41.23
#